data_bc5ac0e11833ed868756b103a899ec74
#
_entry.id   bc5ac0e11833ed868756b103a899ec74
#
_cell.length_a   1.000
_cell.length_b   1.000
_cell.length_c   1.000
_cell.angle_alpha   90.00
_cell.angle_beta   90.00
_cell.angle_gamma   90.00
#
_symmetry.space_group_name_H-M   'P 1'
#
loop_
_entity.id
_entity.type
_entity.pdbx_description
1 polymer ?
#
loop_
_entity_poly.entity_id
_entity_poly.type
_entity_poly.pdbx_seq_one_letter_code
_entity_poly.pdbx_strand_id
1 'polypeptide(L)'
;MIGMVTKDMFFDRKAVLGATDRAARKVLSRFGAFVRTGARHSIRKRKAVSPPGSPPSSHVGLLRKLIYFGYDGSRKSVVIGPTPLHGTAEAPPLLEYGGKARRRARRGGVVAATYRARPFMGPAFEAEKPKLPAMWADSIR
;
A
#
# COMPACT_ATOMS: atom_id res chain seq x y z
N MET A 1 -34.90 6.90 51.02
CA MET A 1 -33.59 6.94 50.32
C MET A 1 -33.43 5.67 49.50
N ILE A 2 -33.46 5.79 48.20
CA ILE A 2 -33.28 4.62 47.30
C ILE A 2 -31.78 4.49 47.08
N GLY A 3 -31.18 3.48 47.74
CA GLY A 3 -29.76 3.17 47.50
C GLY A 3 -29.62 2.50 46.12
N MET A 4 -29.02 3.20 45.17
CA MET A 4 -28.56 2.55 43.93
C MET A 4 -27.34 1.69 44.24
N VAL A 5 -27.53 0.40 44.22
CA VAL A 5 -26.40 -0.55 44.20
C VAL A 5 -25.90 -0.63 42.78
N THR A 6 -24.71 -0.08 42.54
CA THR A 6 -24.02 -0.28 41.24
C THR A 6 -23.67 -1.74 41.14
N LYS A 7 -24.36 -2.50 40.28
CA LYS A 7 -23.93 -3.85 39.93
C LYS A 7 -22.58 -3.76 39.25
N ASP A 8 -21.66 -4.64 39.60
CA ASP A 8 -20.34 -4.74 38.97
C ASP A 8 -20.51 -4.76 37.45
N MET A 9 -19.98 -3.74 36.78
CA MET A 9 -19.93 -3.71 35.32
C MET A 9 -18.87 -4.71 34.88
N PHE A 10 -19.32 -5.89 34.43
CA PHE A 10 -18.44 -6.88 33.84
C PHE A 10 -17.98 -6.37 32.46
N PHE A 11 -16.70 -5.99 32.36
CA PHE A 11 -16.07 -5.62 31.10
C PHE A 11 -15.16 -6.75 30.61
N ASP A 12 -15.62 -7.51 29.62
CA ASP A 12 -14.79 -8.55 28.98
C ASP A 12 -13.77 -7.91 28.03
N ARG A 13 -12.65 -7.49 28.60
CA ARG A 13 -11.53 -6.90 27.87
C ARG A 13 -11.03 -7.78 26.73
N LYS A 14 -10.99 -9.09 26.93
CA LYS A 14 -10.50 -10.04 25.92
C LYS A 14 -11.42 -10.13 24.72
N ALA A 15 -12.72 -10.17 24.95
CA ALA A 15 -13.73 -10.17 23.88
C ALA A 15 -13.68 -8.87 23.06
N VAL A 16 -13.58 -7.71 23.73
CA VAL A 16 -13.50 -6.40 23.08
C VAL A 16 -12.21 -6.26 22.24
N LEU A 17 -11.05 -6.62 22.80
CA LEU A 17 -9.79 -6.61 22.06
C LEU A 17 -9.83 -7.53 20.85
N GLY A 18 -10.37 -8.74 21.03
CA GLY A 18 -10.54 -9.69 19.91
C GLY A 18 -11.46 -9.18 18.81
N ALA A 19 -12.55 -8.51 19.15
CA ALA A 19 -13.46 -7.89 18.18
C ALA A 19 -12.77 -6.74 17.43
N THR A 20 -12.06 -5.88 18.15
CA THR A 20 -11.29 -4.77 17.57
C THR A 20 -10.20 -5.26 16.62
N ASP A 21 -9.47 -6.31 16.99
CA ASP A 21 -8.41 -6.89 16.15
C ASP A 21 -8.98 -7.51 14.87
N ARG A 22 -10.11 -8.20 14.95
CA ARG A 22 -10.81 -8.73 13.76
C ARG A 22 -11.27 -7.60 12.84
N ALA A 23 -11.87 -6.55 13.40
CA ALA A 23 -12.32 -5.38 12.67
C ALA A 23 -11.14 -4.69 11.96
N ALA A 24 -10.03 -4.45 12.67
CA ALA A 24 -8.82 -3.84 12.12
C ALA A 24 -8.27 -4.67 10.95
N ARG A 25 -8.12 -5.98 11.12
CA ARG A 25 -7.66 -6.87 10.05
C ARG A 25 -8.57 -6.81 8.82
N LYS A 26 -9.89 -6.85 9.01
CA LYS A 26 -10.88 -6.81 7.93
C LYS A 26 -10.82 -5.47 7.17
N VAL A 27 -10.86 -4.36 7.88
CA VAL A 27 -10.89 -3.01 7.30
C VAL A 27 -9.58 -2.69 6.59
N LEU A 28 -8.44 -2.90 7.26
CA LEU A 28 -7.13 -2.58 6.69
C LEU A 28 -6.77 -3.50 5.51
N SER A 29 -7.14 -4.77 5.55
CA SER A 29 -6.96 -5.67 4.40
C SER A 29 -7.80 -5.23 3.20
N ARG A 30 -9.05 -4.82 3.41
CA ARG A 30 -9.93 -4.28 2.37
C ARG A 30 -9.37 -2.98 1.79
N PHE A 31 -8.91 -2.07 2.63
CA PHE A 31 -8.24 -0.84 2.21
C PHE A 31 -6.99 -1.13 1.37
N GLY A 32 -6.13 -2.05 1.84
CA GLY A 32 -4.94 -2.49 1.12
C GLY A 32 -5.25 -3.06 -0.27
N ALA A 33 -6.34 -3.83 -0.39
CA ALA A 33 -6.80 -4.37 -1.67
C ALA A 33 -7.22 -3.26 -2.64
N PHE A 34 -7.92 -2.23 -2.18
CA PHE A 34 -8.32 -1.10 -3.03
C PHE A 34 -7.14 -0.26 -3.48
N VAL A 35 -6.22 0.11 -2.58
CA VAL A 35 -4.99 0.82 -2.93
C VAL A 35 -4.16 0.03 -3.94
N ARG A 36 -3.96 -1.28 -3.71
CA ARG A 36 -3.29 -2.17 -4.67
C ARG A 36 -3.96 -2.14 -6.04
N THR A 37 -5.27 -2.23 -6.08
CA THR A 37 -6.04 -2.23 -7.32
C THR A 37 -5.88 -0.91 -8.07
N GLY A 38 -5.99 0.23 -7.37
CA GLY A 38 -5.77 1.55 -7.93
C GLY A 38 -4.36 1.71 -8.52
N ALA A 39 -3.33 1.32 -7.75
CA ALA A 39 -1.94 1.35 -8.21
C ALA A 39 -1.71 0.47 -9.45
N ARG A 40 -2.28 -0.74 -9.46
CA ARG A 40 -2.17 -1.66 -10.63
C ARG A 40 -2.87 -1.11 -11.88
N HIS A 41 -4.01 -0.45 -11.74
CA HIS A 41 -4.74 0.12 -12.86
C HIS A 41 -4.06 1.38 -13.43
N SER A 42 -3.36 2.15 -12.61
CA SER A 42 -2.61 3.33 -13.06
C SER A 42 -1.43 2.95 -13.98
N ILE A 43 -0.84 1.77 -13.80
CA ILE A 43 0.30 1.29 -14.58
C ILE A 43 -0.19 0.68 -15.90
N ARG A 44 0.12 1.33 -17.02
CA ARG A 44 -0.27 0.84 -18.35
C ARG A 44 0.79 -0.09 -18.94
N LYS A 45 0.35 -1.19 -19.55
CA LYS A 45 1.23 -2.07 -20.34
C LYS A 45 1.42 -1.46 -21.73
N ARG A 46 2.58 -0.88 -21.98
CA ARG A 46 2.95 -0.29 -23.29
C ARG A 46 4.45 -0.15 -23.42
N LYS A 47 4.96 -0.09 -24.66
CA LYS A 47 6.40 0.11 -24.95
C LYS A 47 6.85 1.55 -24.69
N ALA A 48 5.98 2.54 -24.93
CA ALA A 48 6.31 3.93 -24.74
C ALA A 48 6.54 4.28 -23.25
N VAL A 49 7.56 5.06 -23.00
CA VAL A 49 7.87 5.56 -21.65
C VAL A 49 6.85 6.64 -21.29
N SER A 50 6.30 6.57 -20.08
CA SER A 50 5.38 7.58 -19.57
C SER A 50 6.10 8.92 -19.29
N PRO A 51 5.41 10.07 -19.43
CA PRO A 51 5.99 11.34 -19.04
C PRO A 51 6.26 11.40 -17.52
N PRO A 52 7.22 12.23 -17.09
CA PRO A 52 7.44 12.47 -15.66
C PRO A 52 6.18 12.98 -14.96
N GLY A 53 5.99 12.61 -13.69
CA GLY A 53 4.80 12.97 -12.90
C GLY A 53 3.56 12.13 -13.18
N SER A 54 3.54 11.31 -14.23
CA SER A 54 2.47 10.34 -14.49
C SER A 54 2.90 8.92 -14.13
N PRO A 55 1.95 8.01 -13.85
CA PRO A 55 2.28 6.62 -13.50
C PRO A 55 3.18 5.94 -14.53
N PRO A 56 4.07 5.02 -14.11
CA PRO A 56 5.02 4.39 -15.01
C PRO A 56 4.34 3.49 -16.03
N SER A 57 5.01 3.29 -17.16
CA SER A 57 4.66 2.26 -18.13
C SER A 57 5.44 0.98 -17.84
N SER A 58 4.83 -0.17 -18.05
CA SER A 58 5.48 -1.48 -17.91
C SER A 58 5.39 -2.25 -19.22
N HIS A 59 6.54 -2.57 -19.84
CA HIS A 59 6.58 -3.26 -21.13
C HIS A 59 5.99 -4.67 -21.04
N VAL A 60 6.42 -5.45 -20.05
CA VAL A 60 5.97 -6.83 -19.84
C VAL A 60 4.88 -6.95 -18.77
N GLY A 61 4.51 -5.86 -18.12
CA GLY A 61 3.51 -5.83 -17.06
C GLY A 61 4.01 -6.36 -15.70
N LEU A 62 5.31 -6.57 -15.53
CA LEU A 62 5.87 -7.17 -14.33
C LEU A 62 5.66 -6.30 -13.09
N LEU A 63 5.96 -4.99 -13.17
CA LEU A 63 5.72 -4.05 -12.06
C LEU A 63 4.25 -4.10 -11.60
N ARG A 64 3.32 -4.11 -12.54
CA ARG A 64 1.89 -4.20 -12.25
C ARG A 64 1.51 -5.51 -11.54
N LYS A 65 2.13 -6.64 -11.92
CA LYS A 65 1.85 -7.96 -11.32
C LYS A 65 2.40 -8.05 -9.89
N LEU A 66 3.53 -7.43 -9.61
CA LEU A 66 4.26 -7.59 -8.36
C LEU A 66 3.85 -6.60 -7.23
N ILE A 67 2.75 -5.88 -7.40
CA ILE A 67 2.17 -5.07 -6.31
C ILE A 67 1.31 -5.98 -5.45
N TYR A 68 1.64 -6.09 -4.17
CA TYR A 68 0.95 -6.88 -3.17
C TYR A 68 0.53 -6.03 -1.98
N PHE A 69 -0.29 -6.59 -1.13
CA PHE A 69 -0.58 -6.07 0.20
C PHE A 69 -0.62 -7.21 1.21
N GLY A 70 -0.32 -6.91 2.45
CA GLY A 70 -0.38 -7.86 3.55
C GLY A 70 -0.70 -7.16 4.86
N TYR A 71 -1.49 -7.82 5.71
CA TYR A 71 -1.78 -7.32 7.04
C TYR A 71 -0.71 -7.83 8.03
N ASP A 72 -0.09 -6.90 8.75
CA ASP A 72 0.83 -7.19 9.84
C ASP A 72 0.04 -7.19 11.16
N GLY A 73 -0.19 -8.37 11.70
CA GLY A 73 -0.93 -8.56 12.95
C GLY A 73 -0.19 -8.04 14.17
N SER A 74 1.15 -8.00 14.14
CA SER A 74 1.96 -7.53 15.26
C SER A 74 1.91 -6.01 15.40
N ARG A 75 1.91 -5.30 14.28
CA ARG A 75 1.84 -3.84 14.21
C ARG A 75 0.42 -3.30 13.97
N LYS A 76 -0.55 -4.19 13.78
CA LYS A 76 -1.94 -3.84 13.41
C LYS A 76 -2.00 -2.85 12.25
N SER A 77 -1.21 -3.12 11.22
CA SER A 77 -1.05 -2.27 10.04
C SER A 77 -1.19 -3.06 8.75
N VAL A 78 -1.42 -2.38 7.65
CA VAL A 78 -1.35 -2.97 6.31
C VAL A 78 -0.14 -2.42 5.57
N VAL A 79 0.66 -3.33 5.01
CA VAL A 79 1.79 -2.99 4.13
C VAL A 79 1.35 -3.21 2.69
N ILE A 80 1.54 -2.21 1.84
CA ILE A 80 1.11 -2.24 0.44
C ILE A 80 2.28 -1.76 -0.40
N GLY A 81 2.65 -2.52 -1.42
CA GLY A 81 3.72 -2.08 -2.31
C GLY A 81 4.19 -3.14 -3.30
N PRO A 82 5.08 -2.74 -4.19
CA PRO A 82 5.74 -3.66 -5.11
C PRO A 82 6.82 -4.46 -4.38
N THR A 83 6.91 -5.74 -4.72
CA THR A 83 8.06 -6.55 -4.35
C THR A 83 9.25 -6.23 -5.26
N PRO A 84 10.51 -6.53 -4.83
CA PRO A 84 11.69 -6.31 -5.64
C PRO A 84 11.59 -7.00 -7.01
N LEU A 85 12.00 -6.30 -8.06
CA LEU A 85 12.09 -6.81 -9.42
C LEU A 85 13.50 -7.37 -9.65
N HIS A 86 13.63 -8.69 -9.76
CA HIS A 86 14.88 -9.36 -10.19
C HIS A 86 16.19 -8.71 -9.68
N GLY A 87 16.45 -8.79 -8.38
CA GLY A 87 17.71 -8.34 -7.80
C GLY A 87 17.92 -6.81 -7.73
N THR A 88 17.00 -6.02 -8.26
CA THR A 88 17.04 -4.55 -8.17
C THR A 88 15.93 -4.04 -7.24
N ALA A 89 16.19 -4.08 -5.93
CA ALA A 89 15.28 -3.54 -4.92
C ALA A 89 15.03 -2.03 -5.10
N GLU A 90 15.91 -1.33 -5.82
CA GLU A 90 15.88 0.12 -6.00
C GLU A 90 14.88 0.61 -7.06
N ALA A 91 14.47 -0.24 -8.01
CA ALA A 91 13.63 0.21 -9.14
C ALA A 91 12.27 0.78 -8.71
N PRO A 92 11.48 0.16 -7.82
CA PRO A 92 10.21 0.72 -7.42
C PRO A 92 10.30 2.06 -6.67
N PRO A 93 11.16 2.23 -5.65
CA PRO A 93 11.37 3.52 -5.01
C PRO A 93 11.86 4.60 -5.99
N LEU A 94 12.73 4.24 -6.93
CA LEU A 94 13.24 5.15 -7.93
C LEU A 94 12.16 5.63 -8.91
N LEU A 95 11.20 4.77 -9.24
CA LEU A 95 10.03 5.15 -10.02
C LEU A 95 9.09 6.05 -9.21
N GLU A 96 8.84 5.75 -7.95
CA GLU A 96 7.92 6.52 -7.10
C GLU A 96 8.46 7.93 -6.84
N TYR A 97 9.70 8.03 -6.39
CA TYR A 97 10.28 9.29 -5.88
C TYR A 97 11.27 9.94 -6.84
N GLY A 98 11.73 9.23 -7.87
CA GLY A 98 12.85 9.66 -8.70
C GLY A 98 14.18 9.52 -7.97
N GLY A 99 15.25 9.99 -8.59
CA GLY A 99 16.59 9.96 -7.99
C GLY A 99 17.66 9.55 -8.96
N LYS A 100 18.87 9.29 -8.41
CA LYS A 100 20.02 8.85 -9.18
C LYS A 100 20.25 7.35 -8.94
N ALA A 101 20.48 6.61 -10.03
CA ALA A 101 20.86 5.20 -9.94
C ALA A 101 21.94 4.87 -10.97
N ARG A 102 22.70 3.82 -10.66
CA ARG A 102 23.71 3.29 -11.57
C ARG A 102 23.06 2.28 -12.51
N ARG A 103 23.29 2.41 -13.79
CA ARG A 103 22.84 1.44 -14.80
C ARG A 103 23.97 0.95 -15.67
N ARG A 104 23.87 -0.27 -16.17
CA ARG A 104 24.81 -0.79 -17.15
C ARG A 104 24.64 -0.06 -18.48
N ALA A 105 25.71 0.48 -19.01
CA ALA A 105 25.71 1.13 -20.32
C ALA A 105 25.61 0.08 -21.44
N ARG A 106 25.05 0.50 -22.59
CA ARG A 106 24.90 -0.40 -23.76
C ARG A 106 26.24 -0.91 -24.32
N ARG A 107 27.31 -0.12 -24.17
CA ARG A 107 28.68 -0.45 -24.62
C ARG A 107 29.55 -1.07 -23.52
N GLY A 108 28.96 -1.51 -22.41
CA GLY A 108 29.68 -1.97 -21.21
C GLY A 108 30.00 -0.80 -20.25
N GLY A 109 30.39 -1.17 -19.01
CA GLY A 109 30.60 -0.19 -17.94
C GLY A 109 29.30 0.19 -17.20
N VAL A 110 29.47 1.06 -16.19
CA VAL A 110 28.36 1.53 -15.34
C VAL A 110 28.30 3.05 -15.43
N VAL A 111 27.12 3.58 -15.75
CA VAL A 111 26.87 5.02 -15.83
C VAL A 111 25.82 5.42 -14.80
N ALA A 112 26.01 6.60 -14.22
CA ALA A 112 24.98 7.24 -13.40
C ALA A 112 23.88 7.79 -14.28
N ALA A 113 22.63 7.53 -13.93
CA ALA A 113 21.46 8.06 -14.62
C ALA A 113 20.51 8.69 -13.60
N THR A 114 19.95 9.85 -13.96
CA THR A 114 18.92 10.51 -13.15
C THR A 114 17.56 10.13 -13.68
N TYR A 115 16.70 9.68 -12.79
CA TYR A 115 15.33 9.27 -13.08
C TYR A 115 14.37 10.30 -12.48
N ARG A 116 13.41 10.74 -13.28
CA ARG A 116 12.32 11.61 -12.81
C ARG A 116 11.21 10.75 -12.21
N ALA A 117 10.58 11.26 -11.14
CA ALA A 117 9.49 10.58 -10.45
C ALA A 117 8.33 10.25 -11.41
N ARG A 118 7.77 9.08 -11.23
CA ARG A 118 6.55 8.57 -11.88
C ARG A 118 5.70 7.87 -10.84
N PRO A 119 5.06 8.63 -9.93
CA PRO A 119 4.39 8.07 -8.77
C PRO A 119 3.19 7.23 -9.18
N PHE A 120 2.99 6.12 -8.51
CA PHE A 120 1.87 5.19 -8.72
C PHE A 120 1.28 4.67 -7.41
N MET A 121 2.08 4.52 -6.35
CA MET A 121 1.59 4.09 -5.05
C MET A 121 1.00 5.25 -4.25
N GLY A 122 1.70 6.38 -4.19
CA GLY A 122 1.25 7.57 -3.47
C GLY A 122 -0.12 8.07 -3.95
N PRO A 123 -0.30 8.33 -5.25
CA PRO A 123 -1.61 8.73 -5.79
C PRO A 123 -2.72 7.71 -5.53
N ALA A 124 -2.44 6.41 -5.63
CA ALA A 124 -3.42 5.36 -5.34
C ALA A 124 -3.83 5.36 -3.86
N PHE A 125 -2.87 5.56 -2.96
CA PHE A 125 -3.13 5.66 -1.52
C PHE A 125 -3.98 6.90 -1.19
N GLU A 126 -3.61 8.07 -1.69
CA GLU A 126 -4.34 9.32 -1.44
C GLU A 126 -5.76 9.29 -2.01
N ALA A 127 -6.00 8.59 -3.12
CA ALA A 127 -7.34 8.40 -3.69
C ALA A 127 -8.26 7.54 -2.81
N GLU A 128 -7.70 6.55 -2.11
CA GLU A 128 -8.47 5.63 -1.26
C GLU A 128 -8.59 6.09 0.20
N LYS A 129 -7.64 6.90 0.69
CA LYS A 129 -7.56 7.40 2.07
C LYS A 129 -8.86 8.06 2.57
N PRO A 130 -9.55 8.92 1.79
CA PRO A 130 -10.81 9.53 2.24
C PRO A 130 -11.95 8.54 2.48
N LYS A 131 -11.88 7.34 1.92
CA LYS A 131 -12.89 6.28 2.08
C LYS A 131 -12.68 5.45 3.35
N LEU A 132 -11.52 5.55 3.97
CA LEU A 132 -11.13 4.74 5.13
C LEU A 132 -12.07 4.94 6.34
N PRO A 133 -12.51 6.15 6.72
CA PRO A 133 -13.46 6.32 7.83
C PRO A 133 -14.76 5.57 7.63
N ALA A 134 -15.32 5.58 6.42
CA ALA A 134 -16.54 4.84 6.09
C ALA A 134 -16.36 3.31 6.18
N MET A 135 -15.15 2.80 5.94
CA MET A 135 -14.86 1.37 6.09
C MET A 135 -14.83 0.93 7.55
N TRP A 136 -14.57 1.86 8.49
CA TRP A 136 -14.61 1.61 9.94
C TRP A 136 -16.01 1.69 10.51
N ALA A 137 -16.94 2.38 9.88
CA ALA A 137 -18.32 2.43 10.31
C ALA A 137 -18.89 1.00 10.35
N ASP A 138 -19.56 0.63 11.46
CA ASP A 138 -20.16 -0.69 11.69
C ASP A 138 -19.20 -1.89 11.60
N SER A 139 -17.87 -1.65 11.72
CA SER A 139 -16.87 -2.72 11.61
C SER A 139 -16.78 -3.61 12.86
N ILE A 140 -17.19 -3.10 14.02
CA ILE A 140 -17.24 -3.82 15.30
C ILE A 140 -18.67 -4.26 15.53
N ARG A 141 -18.90 -5.56 15.47
CA ARG A 141 -20.18 -6.23 15.77
C ARG A 141 -19.95 -7.39 16.68
#